data_3e10da97459034f600059f0c3dcada0d
#
_entry.id   3e10da97459034f600059f0c3dcada0d
#
_cell.length_a   1.000
_cell.length_b   1.000
_cell.length_c   1.000
_cell.angle_alpha   90.00
_cell.angle_beta   90.00
_cell.angle_gamma   90.00
#
_symmetry.space_group_name_H-M   'P 1'
#
loop_
_entity.id
_entity.type
_entity.pdbx_description
1 polymer ?
#
loop_
_entity_poly.entity_id
_entity_poly.type
_entity_poly.pdbx_seq_one_letter_code
_entity_poly.pdbx_strand_id
1 'polypeptide(L)'
;MPRRIGVVTSPTGAVIRDIYNVISKKFPKVEIIVYPALVQGDRAYEEVIEGLRYFNGAARTKSPDVIIVARGGGSYEELAIFNNESLAREIFDSRIPVVSAIGHENDFTIADFVSDLRASTPSMAAELTVPSFITLKKE
;
A
#
# COMPACT_ATOMS: atom_id res chain seq x y z
N MET A 1 -6.56 8.39 -14.30
CA MET A 1 -5.48 8.94 -13.45
C MET A 1 -5.96 9.07 -12.01
N PRO A 2 -5.30 8.45 -11.06
CA PRO A 2 -5.70 8.63 -9.67
C PRO A 2 -5.44 10.06 -9.21
N ARG A 3 -6.34 10.56 -8.38
CA ARG A 3 -6.17 11.89 -7.77
C ARG A 3 -5.49 11.79 -6.41
N ARG A 4 -5.74 10.69 -5.71
CA ARG A 4 -5.19 10.46 -4.39
C ARG A 4 -4.69 9.03 -4.28
N ILE A 5 -3.52 8.89 -3.67
CA ILE A 5 -2.95 7.59 -3.37
C ILE A 5 -2.80 7.50 -1.86
N GLY A 6 -3.42 6.48 -1.27
CA GLY A 6 -3.25 6.19 0.15
C GLY A 6 -2.05 5.28 0.35
N VAL A 7 -1.27 5.53 1.38
CA VAL A 7 -0.12 4.71 1.71
C VAL A 7 -0.21 4.30 3.17
N VAL A 8 -0.22 3.00 3.43
CA VAL A 8 -0.16 2.46 4.79
C VAL A 8 1.25 1.91 4.99
N THR A 9 2.03 2.57 5.83
CA THR A 9 3.43 2.19 6.06
C THR A 9 3.95 2.79 7.35
N SER A 10 5.16 2.39 7.73
CA SER A 10 5.84 2.97 8.88
C SER A 10 6.07 4.47 8.65
N PRO A 11 5.89 5.30 9.70
CA PRO A 11 6.09 6.75 9.56
C PRO A 11 7.54 7.17 9.36
N THR A 12 8.49 6.26 9.56
CA THR A 12 9.92 6.54 9.42
C THR A 12 10.51 5.78 8.25
N GLY A 13 11.51 6.37 7.60
CA GLY A 13 12.29 5.67 6.61
C GLY A 13 12.08 6.13 5.19
N ALA A 14 12.68 5.37 4.28
CA ALA A 14 12.79 5.73 2.86
C ALA A 14 11.52 5.46 2.05
N VAL A 15 10.58 4.65 2.59
CA VAL A 15 9.40 4.21 1.83
C VAL A 15 8.59 5.40 1.32
N ILE A 16 8.22 6.31 2.22
CA ILE A 16 7.40 7.47 1.87
C ILE A 16 8.15 8.36 0.89
N ARG A 17 9.45 8.55 1.13
CA ARG A 17 10.30 9.36 0.27
C ARG A 17 10.39 8.77 -1.13
N ASP A 18 10.59 7.46 -1.24
CA ASP A 18 10.69 6.79 -2.54
C ASP A 18 9.40 6.90 -3.34
N ILE A 19 8.27 6.68 -2.69
CA ILE A 19 6.96 6.81 -3.33
C ILE A 19 6.73 8.24 -3.78
N TYR A 20 6.99 9.20 -2.91
CA TYR A 20 6.84 10.62 -3.22
C TYR A 20 7.71 11.03 -4.41
N ASN A 21 8.97 10.60 -4.42
CA ASN A 21 9.89 10.95 -5.49
C ASN A 21 9.43 10.45 -6.86
N VAL A 22 8.91 9.23 -6.90
CA VAL A 22 8.41 8.65 -8.15
C VAL A 22 7.15 9.38 -8.62
N ILE A 23 6.19 9.55 -7.73
CA ILE A 23 4.90 10.13 -8.09
C ILE A 23 5.02 11.62 -8.44
N SER A 24 5.78 12.39 -7.65
CA SER A 24 5.87 13.84 -7.83
C SER A 24 6.56 14.22 -9.13
N LYS A 25 7.50 13.40 -9.62
CA LYS A 25 8.19 13.68 -10.88
C LYS A 25 7.30 13.51 -12.09
N LYS A 26 6.45 12.49 -12.06
CA LYS A 26 5.61 12.16 -13.21
C LYS A 26 4.22 12.76 -13.12
N PHE A 27 3.69 12.90 -11.91
CA PHE A 27 2.30 13.29 -11.69
C PHE A 27 2.23 14.26 -10.50
N PRO A 28 2.68 15.51 -10.66
CA PRO A 28 2.78 16.45 -9.54
C PRO A 28 1.45 16.84 -8.90
N LYS A 29 0.33 16.58 -9.58
CA LYS A 29 -0.99 16.91 -9.04
C LYS A 29 -1.60 15.79 -8.21
N VAL A 30 -0.98 14.62 -8.14
CA VAL A 30 -1.49 13.52 -7.34
C VAL A 30 -1.17 13.76 -5.88
N GLU A 31 -2.20 13.66 -5.03
CA GLU A 31 -2.07 13.80 -3.59
C GLU A 31 -1.71 12.46 -2.98
N ILE A 32 -0.74 12.45 -2.08
CA ILE A 32 -0.34 11.24 -1.35
C ILE A 32 -0.77 11.41 0.10
N ILE A 33 -1.59 10.51 0.60
CA ILE A 33 -2.07 10.52 1.98
C ILE A 33 -1.47 9.32 2.71
N VAL A 34 -0.69 9.59 3.75
CA VAL A 34 0.00 8.55 4.51
C VAL A 34 -0.78 8.24 5.79
N TYR A 35 -1.08 6.97 5.99
CA TYR A 35 -1.55 6.47 7.27
C TYR A 35 -0.38 5.78 7.95
N PRO A 36 0.18 6.36 9.02
CA PRO A 36 1.34 5.75 9.68
C PRO A 36 0.92 4.51 10.46
N ALA A 37 1.56 3.40 10.16
CA ALA A 37 1.33 2.14 10.85
C ALA A 37 2.67 1.57 11.31
N LEU A 38 2.81 1.32 12.59
CA LEU A 38 4.01 0.66 13.10
C LEU A 38 4.00 -0.78 12.63
N VAL A 39 5.05 -1.19 11.95
CA VAL A 39 5.17 -2.54 11.43
C VAL A 39 6.14 -3.38 12.26
N GLN A 40 6.08 -3.20 13.58
CA GLN A 40 6.87 -3.93 14.55
C GLN A 40 5.98 -4.44 15.67
N GLY A 41 6.29 -5.63 16.17
CA GLY A 41 5.56 -6.25 17.26
C GLY A 41 4.43 -7.16 16.77
N ASP A 42 3.95 -8.00 17.68
CA ASP A 42 2.99 -9.06 17.34
C ASP A 42 1.63 -8.54 16.85
N ARG A 43 1.30 -7.31 17.18
CA ARG A 43 0.01 -6.70 16.84
C ARG A 43 0.09 -5.64 15.77
N ALA A 44 1.23 -5.54 15.10
CA ALA A 44 1.40 -4.52 14.04
C ALA A 44 0.40 -4.70 12.90
N TYR A 45 -0.07 -5.94 12.65
CA TYR A 45 -1.09 -6.17 11.64
C TYR A 45 -2.39 -5.41 11.93
N GLU A 46 -2.69 -5.16 13.20
CA GLU A 46 -3.89 -4.42 13.59
C GLU A 46 -3.82 -2.97 13.12
N GLU A 47 -2.64 -2.36 13.18
CA GLU A 47 -2.47 -0.99 12.71
C GLU A 47 -2.61 -0.89 11.20
N VAL A 48 -2.14 -1.89 10.47
CA VAL A 48 -2.32 -1.93 9.02
C VAL A 48 -3.81 -2.08 8.67
N ILE A 49 -4.51 -2.95 9.40
CA ILE A 49 -5.96 -3.11 9.24
C ILE A 49 -6.67 -1.78 9.49
N GLU A 50 -6.30 -1.08 10.55
CA GLU A 50 -6.89 0.23 10.85
C GLU A 50 -6.66 1.22 9.73
N GLY A 51 -5.48 1.20 9.12
CA GLY A 51 -5.19 2.07 7.98
C GLY A 51 -6.08 1.78 6.79
N LEU A 52 -6.28 0.50 6.48
CA LEU A 52 -7.18 0.09 5.40
C LEU A 52 -8.61 0.51 5.68
N ARG A 53 -9.07 0.34 6.91
CA ARG A 53 -10.42 0.75 7.32
C ARG A 53 -10.60 2.26 7.26
N TYR A 54 -9.58 2.99 7.66
CA TYR A 54 -9.60 4.45 7.60
C TYR A 54 -9.83 4.92 6.16
N PHE A 55 -9.07 4.41 5.22
CA PHE A 55 -9.22 4.81 3.82
C PHE A 55 -10.54 4.35 3.22
N ASN A 56 -10.97 3.13 3.50
CA ASN A 56 -12.23 2.60 2.97
C ASN A 56 -13.46 3.26 3.59
N GLY A 57 -13.32 3.78 4.81
CA GLY A 57 -14.42 4.47 5.50
C GLY A 57 -14.54 5.93 5.17
N ALA A 58 -13.58 6.51 4.46
CA ALA A 58 -13.63 7.92 4.11
C ALA A 58 -14.73 8.19 3.07
N ALA A 59 -15.25 9.41 3.07
CA ALA A 59 -16.23 9.82 2.07
C ALA A 59 -15.60 9.68 0.66
N ARG A 60 -16.41 9.31 -0.34
CA ARG A 60 -15.91 9.09 -1.71
C ARG A 60 -15.12 10.27 -2.25
N THR A 61 -15.48 11.48 -1.87
CA THR A 61 -14.78 12.69 -2.31
C THR A 61 -13.41 12.86 -1.67
N LYS A 62 -13.12 12.12 -0.59
CA LYS A 62 -11.87 12.21 0.16
C LYS A 62 -11.10 10.90 0.19
N SER A 63 -11.67 9.80 -0.27
CA SER A 63 -10.99 8.52 -0.25
C SER A 63 -9.93 8.44 -1.34
N PRO A 64 -8.85 7.68 -1.11
CA PRO A 64 -7.88 7.47 -2.17
C PRO A 64 -8.45 6.57 -3.26
N ASP A 65 -7.89 6.68 -4.45
CA ASP A 65 -8.27 5.86 -5.60
C ASP A 65 -7.55 4.51 -5.58
N VAL A 66 -6.44 4.44 -4.86
CA VAL A 66 -5.64 3.23 -4.71
C VAL A 66 -4.89 3.32 -3.38
N ILE A 67 -4.66 2.18 -2.76
CA ILE A 67 -3.92 2.08 -1.50
C ILE A 67 -2.66 1.26 -1.74
N ILE A 68 -1.50 1.79 -1.32
CA ILE A 68 -0.25 1.06 -1.31
C ILE A 68 0.02 0.63 0.12
N VAL A 69 0.16 -0.66 0.34
CA VAL A 69 0.60 -1.21 1.62
C VAL A 69 2.08 -1.56 1.46
N ALA A 70 2.93 -0.84 2.15
CA ALA A 70 4.36 -0.94 1.93
C ALA A 70 5.13 -1.19 3.22
N ARG A 71 6.24 -1.92 3.08
CA ARG A 71 7.18 -2.20 4.14
C ARG A 71 8.56 -1.73 3.68
N GLY A 72 9.27 -1.06 4.57
CA GLY A 72 10.66 -0.70 4.32
C GLY A 72 11.59 -1.89 4.53
N GLY A 73 12.87 -1.69 4.36
CA GLY A 73 13.87 -2.72 4.64
C GLY A 73 13.76 -3.19 6.10
N GLY A 74 13.78 -4.48 6.33
CA GLY A 74 13.64 -5.04 7.65
C GLY A 74 13.85 -6.54 7.68
N SER A 75 13.71 -7.11 8.87
CA SER A 75 13.95 -8.52 9.09
C SER A 75 12.77 -9.39 8.65
N TYR A 76 12.99 -10.69 8.63
CA TYR A 76 11.97 -11.70 8.36
C TYR A 76 10.78 -11.60 9.32
N GLU A 77 11.02 -11.11 10.53
CA GLU A 77 9.97 -10.99 11.54
C GLU A 77 8.87 -10.03 11.10
N GLU A 78 9.24 -8.98 10.37
CA GLU A 78 8.27 -8.01 9.86
C GLU A 78 7.38 -8.61 8.76
N LEU A 79 7.91 -9.57 8.02
CA LEU A 79 7.13 -10.25 6.98
C LEU A 79 6.00 -11.11 7.57
N ALA A 80 6.19 -11.62 8.78
CA ALA A 80 5.17 -12.46 9.44
C ALA A 80 3.86 -11.70 9.66
N ILE A 81 3.93 -10.37 9.86
CA ILE A 81 2.75 -9.52 10.01
C ILE A 81 1.84 -9.65 8.81
N PHE A 82 2.42 -9.72 7.62
CA PHE A 82 1.69 -9.77 6.36
C PHE A 82 1.24 -11.18 5.98
N ASN A 83 1.54 -12.18 6.81
CA ASN A 83 0.98 -13.51 6.69
C ASN A 83 -0.22 -13.72 7.62
N ASN A 84 -0.66 -12.66 8.27
CA ASN A 84 -1.82 -12.71 9.16
C ASN A 84 -3.11 -12.82 8.35
N GLU A 85 -3.95 -13.79 8.71
CA GLU A 85 -5.21 -14.05 8.00
C GLU A 85 -6.17 -12.88 8.09
N SER A 86 -6.28 -12.24 9.25
CA SER A 86 -7.19 -11.11 9.43
C SER A 86 -6.81 -9.94 8.53
N LEU A 87 -5.52 -9.69 8.40
CA LEU A 87 -5.03 -8.65 7.49
C LEU A 87 -5.32 -9.01 6.04
N ALA A 88 -5.09 -10.26 5.66
CA ALA A 88 -5.37 -10.71 4.29
C ALA A 88 -6.85 -10.56 3.95
N ARG A 89 -7.74 -10.89 4.87
CA ARG A 89 -9.18 -10.72 4.65
C ARG A 89 -9.56 -9.25 4.50
N GLU A 90 -8.93 -8.38 5.28
CA GLU A 90 -9.19 -6.93 5.18
C GLU A 90 -8.75 -6.37 3.83
N ILE A 91 -7.61 -6.83 3.31
CA ILE A 91 -7.14 -6.44 1.98
C ILE A 91 -8.11 -6.94 0.91
N PHE A 92 -8.51 -8.19 1.00
CA PHE A 92 -9.45 -8.79 0.05
C PHE A 92 -10.78 -8.03 0.02
N ASP A 93 -11.27 -7.63 1.18
CA ASP A 93 -12.56 -6.93 1.31
C ASP A 93 -12.47 -5.44 1.01
N SER A 94 -11.28 -4.91 0.76
CA SER A 94 -11.11 -3.49 0.48
C SER A 94 -11.86 -3.09 -0.79
N ARG A 95 -12.70 -2.06 -0.68
CA ARG A 95 -13.39 -1.47 -1.82
C ARG A 95 -12.40 -0.77 -2.75
N ILE A 96 -11.35 -0.21 -2.17
CA ILE A 96 -10.31 0.51 -2.91
C ILE A 96 -9.24 -0.50 -3.32
N PRO A 97 -8.78 -0.49 -4.59
CA PRO A 97 -7.71 -1.39 -5.02
C PRO A 97 -6.46 -1.25 -4.15
N VAL A 98 -5.83 -2.38 -3.85
CA VAL A 98 -4.64 -2.43 -3.00
C VAL A 98 -3.45 -2.93 -3.80
N VAL A 99 -2.35 -2.21 -3.71
CA VAL A 99 -1.05 -2.62 -4.26
C VAL A 99 -0.15 -2.95 -3.08
N SER A 100 0.38 -4.17 -3.05
CA SER A 100 1.31 -4.55 -2.00
C SER A 100 2.77 -4.30 -2.43
N ALA A 101 3.57 -3.80 -1.49
CA ALA A 101 5.01 -3.61 -1.69
C ALA A 101 5.70 -4.06 -0.40
N ILE A 102 5.53 -5.33 -0.06
CA ILE A 102 5.86 -5.88 1.25
C ILE A 102 7.13 -6.70 1.20
N GLY A 103 7.23 -7.67 0.29
CA GLY A 103 8.34 -8.59 0.22
C GLY A 103 9.31 -8.29 -0.91
N HIS A 104 10.45 -8.96 -0.89
CA HIS A 104 11.39 -8.94 -2.00
C HIS A 104 10.91 -9.90 -3.10
N GLU A 105 11.63 -9.96 -4.22
CA GLU A 105 11.21 -10.74 -5.40
C GLU A 105 10.83 -12.19 -5.09
N ASN A 106 11.54 -12.84 -4.19
CA ASN A 106 11.32 -14.25 -3.87
C ASN A 106 10.50 -14.50 -2.60
N ASP A 107 10.11 -13.44 -1.91
CA ASP A 107 9.40 -13.56 -0.62
C ASP A 107 7.97 -13.11 -0.78
N PHE A 108 7.05 -14.06 -0.80
CA PHE A 108 5.62 -13.78 -0.91
C PHE A 108 4.92 -13.97 0.43
N THR A 109 3.98 -13.09 0.72
CA THR A 109 3.12 -13.21 1.88
C THR A 109 1.68 -13.44 1.45
N ILE A 110 0.81 -13.84 2.37
CA ILE A 110 -0.61 -14.00 2.08
C ILE A 110 -1.20 -12.66 1.61
N ALA A 111 -0.74 -11.56 2.20
CA ALA A 111 -1.17 -10.22 1.79
C ALA A 111 -0.87 -9.95 0.31
N ASP A 112 0.27 -10.42 -0.19
CA ASP A 112 0.61 -10.28 -1.61
C ASP A 112 -0.38 -11.01 -2.52
N PHE A 113 -0.81 -12.21 -2.12
CA PHE A 113 -1.71 -13.01 -2.94
C PHE A 113 -3.12 -12.44 -3.02
N VAL A 114 -3.57 -11.72 -2.00
CA VAL A 114 -4.91 -11.13 -1.99
C VAL A 114 -4.95 -9.69 -2.48
N SER A 115 -3.80 -9.08 -2.71
CA SER A 115 -3.71 -7.72 -3.25
C SER A 115 -4.00 -7.72 -4.75
N ASP A 116 -4.48 -6.61 -5.25
CA ASP A 116 -4.79 -6.46 -6.68
C ASP A 116 -3.53 -6.46 -7.53
N LEU A 117 -2.46 -5.87 -7.03
CA LEU A 117 -1.14 -5.89 -7.66
C LEU A 117 -0.07 -6.05 -6.59
N ARG A 118 1.03 -6.65 -6.97
CA ARG A 118 2.20 -6.82 -6.11
C ARG A 118 3.42 -6.17 -6.74
N ALA A 119 4.18 -5.44 -5.93
CA ALA A 119 5.46 -4.87 -6.35
C ALA A 119 6.56 -5.34 -5.39
N SER A 120 7.77 -5.48 -5.90
CA SER A 120 8.90 -5.92 -5.07
C SER A 120 9.51 -4.77 -4.26
N THR A 121 9.23 -3.52 -4.61
CA THR A 121 9.73 -2.35 -3.89
C THR A 121 8.66 -1.26 -3.82
N PRO A 122 8.73 -0.36 -2.84
CA PRO A 122 7.81 0.79 -2.78
C PRO A 122 7.88 1.68 -4.03
N SER A 123 9.07 1.90 -4.58
CA SER A 123 9.23 2.68 -5.81
C SER A 123 8.51 2.03 -6.98
N MET A 124 8.63 0.72 -7.12
CA MET A 124 7.94 -0.03 -8.16
C MET A 124 6.43 0.03 -7.97
N ALA A 125 5.95 -0.05 -6.73
CA ALA A 125 4.54 0.08 -6.43
C ALA A 125 4.01 1.44 -6.91
N ALA A 126 4.77 2.51 -6.66
CA ALA A 126 4.40 3.84 -7.11
C ALA A 126 4.35 3.91 -8.63
N GLU A 127 5.30 3.31 -9.32
CA GLU A 127 5.31 3.29 -10.79
C GLU A 127 4.16 2.50 -11.38
N LEU A 128 3.83 1.36 -10.80
CA LEU A 128 2.76 0.49 -11.28
C LEU A 128 1.37 1.07 -11.01
N THR A 129 1.23 1.80 -9.92
CA THR A 129 -0.07 2.32 -9.49
C THR A 129 -0.71 3.21 -10.54
N VAL A 130 0.03 4.17 -11.07
CA VAL A 130 -0.52 5.14 -12.02
C VAL A 130 -0.75 4.54 -13.41
N PRO A 131 0.23 3.87 -14.02
CA PRO A 131 -0.01 3.21 -15.31
C PRO A 131 -1.14 2.19 -15.27
N SER A 132 -1.21 1.38 -14.21
CA SER A 132 -2.26 0.38 -14.07
C SER A 132 -3.63 1.01 -13.97
N PHE A 133 -3.76 2.11 -13.25
CA PHE A 133 -5.01 2.84 -13.14
C PHE A 133 -5.44 3.41 -14.49
N ILE A 134 -4.49 3.94 -15.26
CA ILE A 134 -4.77 4.45 -16.59
C ILE A 134 -5.28 3.34 -17.50
N THR A 135 -4.64 2.17 -17.47
CA THR A 135 -5.05 1.02 -18.28
C THR A 135 -6.47 0.58 -17.95
N LEU A 136 -6.79 0.48 -16.66
CA LEU A 136 -8.15 0.12 -16.22
C LEU A 136 -9.19 1.14 -16.68
N LYS A 137 -8.82 2.41 -16.73
CA LYS A 137 -9.73 3.47 -17.09
C LYS A 137 -10.02 3.51 -18.59
N LYS A 138 -9.10 3.02 -19.43
CA LYS A 138 -9.27 2.97 -20.87
C LYS A 138 -10.19 1.84 -21.33
N GLU A 139 -10.35 0.83 -20.50
CA GLU A 139 -11.24 -0.28 -20.75
C GLU A 139 -12.64 0.00 -20.20
#